data_932740b3c5b5fc4d111cbbdb9bde029a
#
_entry.id   932740b3c5b5fc4d111cbbdb9bde029a
#
_cell.length_a   1.000
_cell.length_b   1.000
_cell.length_c   1.000
_cell.angle_alpha   90.00
_cell.angle_beta   90.00
_cell.angle_gamma   90.00
#
_symmetry.space_group_name_H-M   'P 1'
#
loop_
_entity.id
_entity.type
_entity.pdbx_description
1 polymer ?
#
loop_
_entity_poly.entity_id
_entity_poly.type
_entity_poly.pdbx_seq_one_letter_code
_entity_poly.pdbx_strand_id
1 'polypeptide(L)'
;MFQKIVVPVDLAHEAALQRALDVAAAMAKTHSADVCYVGVASANPGAVARSPEEYASKLEQFAQSQAAQHGITASAHAIMSHDPAVDLNKALERAISDLKADLVVMATHVPNISDYIWAGHGAHVAAHSAASVLLVRD
;
A
#
# COMPACT_ATOMS: atom_id res chain seq x y z
N MET A 1 -7.70 -19.09 -1.58
CA MET A 1 -8.79 -18.28 -1.01
C MET A 1 -8.67 -16.81 -1.42
N PHE A 2 -7.64 -16.09 -0.95
CA PHE A 2 -7.38 -14.76 -1.48
C PHE A 2 -6.62 -14.84 -2.79
N GLN A 3 -6.96 -13.99 -3.75
CA GLN A 3 -6.34 -13.98 -5.07
C GLN A 3 -5.57 -12.71 -5.37
N LYS A 4 -6.00 -11.58 -4.79
CA LYS A 4 -5.37 -10.28 -5.02
C LYS A 4 -5.26 -9.53 -3.71
N ILE A 5 -4.04 -9.22 -3.31
CA ILE A 5 -3.75 -8.52 -2.06
C ILE A 5 -3.28 -7.11 -2.39
N VAL A 6 -3.92 -6.11 -1.81
CA VAL A 6 -3.48 -4.71 -1.90
C VAL A 6 -2.74 -4.35 -0.61
N VAL A 7 -1.59 -3.74 -0.74
CA VAL A 7 -0.77 -3.28 0.38
C VAL A 7 -0.50 -1.79 0.20
N PRO A 8 -1.22 -0.93 0.93
CA PRO A 8 -0.91 0.50 0.93
C PRO A 8 0.44 0.73 1.60
N VAL A 9 1.31 1.46 0.93
CA VAL A 9 2.66 1.74 1.41
C VAL A 9 2.95 3.23 1.39
N ASP A 10 3.96 3.61 2.15
CA ASP A 10 4.48 4.96 2.19
C ASP A 10 6.00 4.87 2.00
N LEU A 11 6.47 5.23 0.82
CA LEU A 11 7.89 5.08 0.47
C LEU A 11 8.81 5.97 1.30
N ALA A 12 8.28 7.01 1.94
CA ALA A 12 9.06 7.81 2.88
C ALA A 12 9.40 7.05 4.17
N HIS A 13 8.67 5.96 4.46
CA HIS A 13 8.76 5.25 5.73
C HIS A 13 8.83 3.72 5.54
N GLU A 14 9.52 3.25 4.51
CA GLU A 14 9.59 1.81 4.17
C GLU A 14 10.04 0.95 5.35
N ALA A 15 11.06 1.38 6.08
CA ALA A 15 11.62 0.60 7.17
C ALA A 15 10.61 0.33 8.28
N ALA A 16 9.69 1.26 8.51
CA ALA A 16 8.66 1.13 9.53
C ALA A 16 7.52 0.19 9.11
N LEU A 17 7.46 -0.18 7.83
CA LEU A 17 6.41 -1.03 7.29
C LEU A 17 6.83 -2.50 7.18
N GLN A 18 8.04 -2.84 7.62
CA GLN A 18 8.61 -4.16 7.35
C GLN A 18 7.71 -5.30 7.83
N ARG A 19 7.13 -5.18 9.01
CA ARG A 19 6.26 -6.24 9.54
C ARG A 19 5.02 -6.45 8.67
N ALA A 20 4.38 -5.37 8.24
CA ALA A 20 3.22 -5.46 7.35
C ALA A 20 3.61 -6.06 6.00
N LEU A 21 4.77 -5.69 5.47
CA LEU A 21 5.28 -6.23 4.21
C LEU A 21 5.54 -7.74 4.33
N ASP A 22 6.12 -8.18 5.44
CA ASP A 22 6.38 -9.60 5.69
C ASP A 22 5.07 -10.39 5.82
N VAL A 23 4.09 -9.84 6.53
CA VAL A 23 2.78 -10.47 6.68
C VAL A 23 2.08 -10.60 5.32
N ALA A 24 2.10 -9.54 4.53
CA ALA A 24 1.51 -9.57 3.19
C ALA A 24 2.16 -10.62 2.30
N ALA A 25 3.48 -10.72 2.34
CA ALA A 25 4.22 -11.72 1.57
C ALA A 25 3.87 -13.15 2.02
N ALA A 26 3.76 -13.37 3.32
CA ALA A 26 3.38 -14.68 3.86
C ALA A 26 1.95 -15.07 3.42
N MET A 27 1.02 -14.13 3.46
CA MET A 27 -0.34 -14.35 3.00
C MET A 27 -0.37 -14.65 1.49
N ALA A 28 0.42 -13.92 0.70
CA ALA A 28 0.51 -14.14 -0.73
C ALA A 28 1.01 -15.53 -1.07
N LYS A 29 2.03 -16.01 -0.35
CA LYS A 29 2.56 -17.36 -0.56
C LYS A 29 1.55 -18.43 -0.17
N THR A 30 0.90 -18.26 0.96
CA THR A 30 -0.07 -19.24 1.48
C THR A 30 -1.24 -19.41 0.51
N HIS A 31 -1.70 -18.33 -0.11
CA HIS A 31 -2.88 -18.35 -0.97
C HIS A 31 -2.56 -18.33 -2.46
N SER A 32 -1.28 -18.29 -2.82
CA SER A 32 -0.83 -18.12 -4.21
C SER A 32 -1.45 -16.85 -4.83
N ALA A 33 -1.48 -15.78 -4.05
CA ALA A 33 -2.10 -14.53 -4.45
C ALA A 33 -1.07 -13.56 -5.04
N ASP A 34 -1.53 -12.68 -5.92
CA ASP A 34 -0.75 -11.56 -6.41
C ASP A 34 -0.82 -10.40 -5.43
N VAL A 35 0.26 -9.64 -5.31
CA VAL A 35 0.32 -8.47 -4.44
C VAL A 35 0.44 -7.21 -5.28
N CYS A 36 -0.34 -6.19 -4.93
CA CYS A 36 -0.20 -4.87 -5.53
C CYS A 36 0.10 -3.85 -4.42
N TYR A 37 1.26 -3.22 -4.52
CA TYR A 37 1.63 -2.15 -3.60
C TYR A 37 1.05 -0.83 -4.10
N VAL A 38 0.28 -0.16 -3.24
CA VAL A 38 -0.40 1.09 -3.58
C VAL A 38 0.26 2.23 -2.82
N GLY A 39 0.71 3.22 -3.54
CA GLY A 39 1.33 4.41 -2.97
C GLY A 39 0.68 5.67 -3.53
N VAL A 40 0.94 6.80 -2.89
CA VAL A 40 0.38 8.09 -3.28
C VAL A 40 1.47 8.98 -3.85
N ALA A 41 1.31 9.37 -5.12
CA ALA A 41 2.17 10.34 -5.78
C ALA A 41 1.59 11.73 -5.55
N SER A 42 2.48 12.68 -5.22
CA SER A 42 2.11 14.07 -5.07
C SER A 42 2.41 14.84 -6.35
N ALA A 43 1.56 15.80 -6.67
CA ALA A 43 1.81 16.73 -7.78
C ALA A 43 3.01 17.62 -7.51
N ASN A 44 3.34 17.84 -6.23
CA ASN A 44 4.46 18.70 -5.82
C ASN A 44 5.72 17.88 -5.55
N PRO A 45 6.93 18.42 -5.82
CA PRO A 45 8.17 17.76 -5.45
C PRO A 45 8.22 17.47 -3.95
N GLY A 46 8.72 16.31 -3.60
CA GLY A 46 8.84 15.88 -2.22
C GLY A 46 10.15 15.13 -1.97
N ALA A 47 10.31 14.62 -0.74
CA ALA A 47 11.52 13.92 -0.33
C ALA A 47 11.77 12.62 -1.09
N VAL A 48 10.69 11.93 -1.48
CA VAL A 48 10.80 10.64 -2.19
C VAL A 48 11.00 10.84 -3.68
N ALA A 49 10.24 11.76 -4.29
CA ALA A 49 10.26 11.95 -5.74
C ALA A 49 9.97 13.40 -6.10
N ARG A 50 10.51 13.85 -7.23
CA ARG A 50 10.31 15.22 -7.73
C ARG A 50 9.07 15.34 -8.60
N SER A 51 8.56 14.23 -9.09
CA SER A 51 7.41 14.20 -9.99
C SER A 51 6.58 12.95 -9.74
N PRO A 52 5.30 12.94 -10.17
CA PRO A 52 4.49 11.73 -10.09
C PRO A 52 5.07 10.56 -10.88
N GLU A 53 5.70 10.85 -12.03
CA GLU A 53 6.31 9.82 -12.87
C GLU A 53 7.51 9.18 -12.18
N GLU A 54 8.31 9.98 -11.50
CA GLU A 54 9.44 9.49 -10.71
C GLU A 54 8.95 8.64 -9.54
N TYR A 55 7.87 9.07 -8.87
CA TYR A 55 7.26 8.31 -7.79
C TYR A 55 6.76 6.95 -8.28
N ALA A 56 6.04 6.92 -9.40
CA ALA A 56 5.54 5.67 -9.98
C ALA A 56 6.68 4.71 -10.32
N SER A 57 7.79 5.23 -10.85
CA SER A 57 8.97 4.42 -11.14
C SER A 57 9.59 3.84 -9.87
N LYS A 58 9.69 4.63 -8.81
CA LYS A 58 10.22 4.16 -7.52
C LYS A 58 9.31 3.12 -6.88
N LEU A 59 8.00 3.31 -6.99
CA LEU A 59 7.04 2.33 -6.47
C LEU A 59 7.14 1.01 -7.24
N GLU A 60 7.31 1.07 -8.55
CA GLU A 60 7.52 -0.14 -9.36
C GLU A 60 8.80 -0.85 -8.97
N GLN A 61 9.89 -0.12 -8.76
CA GLN A 61 11.15 -0.69 -8.29
C GLN A 61 10.98 -1.34 -6.92
N PHE A 62 10.23 -0.70 -6.02
CA PHE A 62 9.90 -1.25 -4.71
C PHE A 62 9.14 -2.57 -4.86
N ALA A 63 8.13 -2.62 -5.72
CA ALA A 63 7.35 -3.83 -5.96
C ALA A 63 8.24 -4.97 -6.49
N GLN A 64 9.12 -4.68 -7.44
CA GLN A 64 10.03 -5.69 -7.98
C GLN A 64 11.03 -6.19 -6.93
N SER A 65 11.49 -5.30 -6.06
CA SER A 65 12.35 -5.67 -4.94
C SER A 65 11.64 -6.62 -3.98
N GLN A 66 10.38 -6.34 -3.65
CA GLN A 66 9.57 -7.22 -2.79
C GLN A 66 9.31 -8.58 -3.46
N ALA A 67 9.04 -8.56 -4.77
CA ALA A 67 8.85 -9.79 -5.53
C ALA A 67 10.08 -10.68 -5.47
N ALA A 68 11.25 -10.12 -5.67
CA ALA A 68 12.53 -10.85 -5.63
C ALA A 68 12.85 -11.33 -4.21
N GLN A 69 12.65 -10.48 -3.21
CA GLN A 69 12.98 -10.79 -1.82
C GLN A 69 12.10 -11.91 -1.28
N HIS A 70 10.83 -11.92 -1.61
CA HIS A 70 9.86 -12.84 -1.02
C HIS A 70 9.42 -13.96 -1.96
N GLY A 71 9.82 -13.93 -3.22
CA GLY A 71 9.40 -14.94 -4.20
C GLY A 71 7.91 -14.89 -4.49
N ILE A 72 7.35 -13.68 -4.61
CA ILE A 72 5.92 -13.43 -4.89
C ILE A 72 5.75 -12.70 -6.21
N THR A 73 4.54 -12.72 -6.74
CA THR A 73 4.17 -11.89 -7.90
C THR A 73 3.68 -10.55 -7.38
N ALA A 74 4.37 -9.49 -7.75
CA ALA A 74 4.08 -8.15 -7.24
C ALA A 74 3.97 -7.13 -8.36
N SER A 75 3.12 -6.15 -8.14
CA SER A 75 2.92 -5.00 -9.02
C SER A 75 2.78 -3.73 -8.19
N ALA A 76 2.74 -2.60 -8.87
CA ALA A 76 2.61 -1.29 -8.23
C ALA A 76 1.44 -0.52 -8.83
N HIS A 77 0.78 0.27 -8.00
CA HIS A 77 -0.29 1.17 -8.43
C HIS A 77 -0.11 2.50 -7.72
N ALA A 78 0.23 3.54 -8.45
CA ALA A 78 0.40 4.88 -7.89
C ALA A 78 -0.91 5.65 -8.01
N ILE A 79 -1.37 6.17 -6.88
CA ILE A 79 -2.53 7.07 -6.82
C ILE A 79 -2.00 8.48 -6.90
N MET A 80 -2.55 9.30 -7.82
CA MET A 80 -2.29 10.73 -7.85
C MET A 80 -3.27 11.43 -6.93
N SER A 81 -2.77 12.19 -5.97
CA SER A 81 -3.62 12.98 -5.09
C SER A 81 -3.12 14.42 -5.01
N HIS A 82 -4.04 15.35 -5.23
CA HIS A 82 -3.77 16.78 -5.09
C HIS A 82 -3.99 17.24 -3.64
N ASP A 83 -4.87 16.57 -2.92
CA ASP A 83 -5.15 16.86 -1.52
C ASP A 83 -5.36 15.56 -0.77
N PRO A 84 -4.28 14.93 -0.26
CA PRO A 84 -4.38 13.65 0.44
C PRO A 84 -5.27 13.70 1.68
N ALA A 85 -5.39 14.85 2.33
CA ALA A 85 -6.20 14.98 3.53
C ALA A 85 -7.69 14.79 3.25
N VAL A 86 -8.14 15.11 2.05
CA VAL A 86 -9.56 15.07 1.69
C VAL A 86 -9.94 13.81 0.93
N ASP A 87 -9.10 13.38 -0.03
CA ASP A 87 -9.48 12.38 -1.02
C ASP A 87 -8.89 10.99 -0.80
N LEU A 88 -8.02 10.81 0.18
CA LEU A 88 -7.22 9.60 0.29
C LEU A 88 -8.06 8.34 0.54
N ASN A 89 -9.07 8.42 1.41
CA ASN A 89 -9.95 7.28 1.67
C ASN A 89 -10.66 6.82 0.40
N LYS A 90 -11.25 7.77 -0.33
CA LYS A 90 -11.97 7.45 -1.57
C LYS A 90 -11.04 6.92 -2.65
N ALA A 91 -9.83 7.49 -2.74
CA ALA A 91 -8.84 7.05 -3.72
C ALA A 91 -8.40 5.61 -3.45
N LEU A 92 -8.18 5.27 -2.18
CA LEU A 92 -7.81 3.90 -1.80
C LEU A 92 -8.97 2.93 -2.05
N GLU A 93 -10.18 3.29 -1.68
CA GLU A 93 -11.36 2.47 -1.93
C GLU A 93 -11.53 2.19 -3.43
N ARG A 94 -11.33 3.21 -4.26
CA ARG A 94 -11.40 3.08 -5.71
C ARG A 94 -10.32 2.15 -6.23
N ALA A 95 -9.08 2.29 -5.74
CA ALA A 95 -7.99 1.42 -6.14
C ALA A 95 -8.27 -0.03 -5.77
N ILE A 96 -8.77 -0.29 -4.57
CA ILE A 96 -9.14 -1.63 -4.12
C ILE A 96 -10.19 -2.23 -5.06
N SER A 97 -11.20 -1.45 -5.41
CA SER A 97 -12.25 -1.89 -6.33
C SER A 97 -11.73 -2.13 -7.75
N ASP A 98 -10.97 -1.20 -8.29
CA ASP A 98 -10.43 -1.28 -9.66
C ASP A 98 -9.46 -2.45 -9.81
N LEU A 99 -8.67 -2.72 -8.79
CA LEU A 99 -7.72 -3.83 -8.79
C LEU A 99 -8.39 -5.16 -8.44
N LYS A 100 -9.66 -5.15 -8.09
CA LYS A 100 -10.43 -6.34 -7.69
C LYS A 100 -9.75 -7.08 -6.53
N ALA A 101 -9.26 -6.32 -5.58
CA ALA A 101 -8.61 -6.89 -4.40
C ALA A 101 -9.63 -7.54 -3.48
N ASP A 102 -9.25 -8.68 -2.91
CA ASP A 102 -10.08 -9.38 -1.93
C ASP A 102 -9.45 -9.38 -0.52
N LEU A 103 -8.20 -8.93 -0.42
CA LEU A 103 -7.55 -8.71 0.86
C LEU A 103 -6.71 -7.42 0.80
N VAL A 104 -6.80 -6.63 1.87
CA VAL A 104 -5.95 -5.46 2.08
C VAL A 104 -5.13 -5.70 3.34
N VAL A 105 -3.82 -5.51 3.26
CA VAL A 105 -2.91 -5.60 4.41
C VAL A 105 -2.32 -4.22 4.65
N MET A 106 -2.62 -3.62 5.78
CA MET A 106 -2.17 -2.26 6.13
C MET A 106 -1.44 -2.24 7.45
N ALA A 107 -0.34 -1.50 7.50
CA ALA A 107 0.29 -1.18 8.77
C ALA A 107 -0.57 -0.17 9.52
N THR A 108 -0.68 -0.36 10.83
CA THR A 108 -1.39 0.57 11.70
C THR A 108 -0.55 0.84 12.95
N HIS A 109 -0.77 1.98 13.59
CA HIS A 109 -0.04 2.38 14.79
C HIS A 109 1.48 2.34 14.60
N VAL A 110 1.95 2.98 13.51
CA VAL A 110 3.37 3.07 13.22
C VAL A 110 4.00 4.02 14.24
N PRO A 111 4.83 3.53 15.19
CA PRO A 111 5.32 4.37 16.29
C PRO A 111 6.34 5.39 15.81
N ASN A 112 6.32 6.58 16.45
CA ASN A 112 7.27 7.66 16.19
C ASN A 112 7.25 8.24 14.77
N ILE A 113 6.20 7.93 13.99
CA ILE A 113 6.03 8.48 12.65
C ILE A 113 4.69 9.19 12.59
N SER A 114 4.73 10.52 12.71
CA SER A 114 3.52 11.35 12.73
C SER A 114 2.97 11.65 11.33
N ASP A 115 3.81 11.51 10.31
CA ASP A 115 3.47 11.84 8.92
C ASP A 115 3.29 10.61 8.03
N TYR A 116 3.02 9.45 8.61
CA TYR A 116 2.66 8.25 7.85
C TYR A 116 1.36 8.52 7.10
N ILE A 117 1.41 8.40 5.77
CA ILE A 117 0.32 8.86 4.90
C ILE A 117 -0.99 8.13 5.13
N TRP A 118 -0.94 6.86 5.55
CA TRP A 118 -2.14 6.06 5.79
C TRP A 118 -2.59 6.06 7.25
N ALA A 119 -2.00 6.93 8.09
CA ALA A 119 -2.38 7.02 9.50
C ALA A 119 -3.87 7.35 9.64
N GLY A 120 -4.58 6.55 10.46
CA GLY A 120 -6.01 6.74 10.69
C GLY A 120 -6.93 6.22 9.60
N HIS A 121 -6.39 5.71 8.48
CA HIS A 121 -7.22 5.25 7.36
C HIS A 121 -7.65 3.79 7.48
N GLY A 122 -6.97 2.98 8.30
CA GLY A 122 -7.26 1.54 8.40
C GLY A 122 -8.68 1.23 8.83
N ALA A 123 -9.18 1.92 9.86
CA ALA A 123 -10.54 1.70 10.34
C ALA A 123 -11.59 2.06 9.28
N HIS A 124 -11.36 3.14 8.55
CA HIS A 124 -12.27 3.57 7.48
C HIS A 124 -12.32 2.53 6.36
N VAL A 125 -11.15 2.05 5.92
CA VAL A 125 -11.06 1.04 4.87
C VAL A 125 -11.74 -0.25 5.33
N ALA A 126 -11.51 -0.68 6.57
CA ALA A 126 -12.14 -1.87 7.12
C ALA A 126 -13.66 -1.77 7.15
N ALA A 127 -14.20 -0.58 7.42
CA ALA A 127 -15.64 -0.36 7.50
C ALA A 127 -16.32 -0.23 6.14
N HIS A 128 -15.60 0.26 5.13
CA HIS A 128 -16.22 0.67 3.86
C HIS A 128 -15.77 -0.16 2.65
N SER A 129 -14.71 -0.94 2.76
CA SER A 129 -14.24 -1.77 1.66
C SER A 129 -15.00 -3.08 1.57
N ALA A 130 -15.20 -3.59 0.35
CA ALA A 130 -15.73 -4.93 0.14
C ALA A 130 -14.67 -6.02 0.37
N ALA A 131 -13.41 -5.66 0.40
CA ALA A 131 -12.31 -6.59 0.66
C ALA A 131 -12.17 -6.86 2.16
N SER A 132 -11.62 -8.02 2.50
CA SER A 132 -11.17 -8.28 3.88
C SER A 132 -9.97 -7.39 4.18
N VAL A 133 -9.85 -6.92 5.41
CA VAL A 133 -8.78 -6.00 5.80
C VAL A 133 -8.05 -6.55 7.01
N LEU A 134 -6.74 -6.71 6.88
CA LEU A 134 -5.85 -7.12 7.95
C LEU A 134 -5.02 -5.89 8.37
N LEU A 135 -5.22 -5.44 9.60
CA LEU A 135 -4.47 -4.34 10.17
C LEU A 135 -3.31 -4.90 10.99
N VAL A 136 -2.10 -4.60 10.56
CA VAL A 136 -0.88 -5.13 11.18
C VAL A 136 -0.28 -4.08 12.10
N ARG A 137 -0.14 -4.42 13.36
CA ARG A 137 0.51 -3.56 14.35
C ARG A 137 1.99 -3.90 14.44
N ASP A 138 2.75 -2.89 14.80
CA ASP A 138 4.19 -3.05 15.03
C ASP A 138 4.47 -3.80 16.34
#